data_cee0394a331c62864306c9fefbef8970
#
_entry.id   cee0394a331c62864306c9fefbef8970
#
_cell.length_a   1.000
_cell.length_b   1.000
_cell.length_c   1.000
_cell.angle_alpha   90.00
_cell.angle_beta   90.00
_cell.angle_gamma   90.00
#
_symmetry.space_group_name_H-M   'P 1'
#
loop_
_entity.id
_entity.type
_entity.pdbx_description
1 polymer ?
#
loop_
_entity_poly.entity_id
_entity_poly.type
_entity_poly.pdbx_seq_one_letter_code
_entity_poly.pdbx_strand_id
1 'polypeptide(L)'
;MKLPSVVLVAALLLVRAGEMAAAEMPPEAKKLGCTACHAIDKKIVGPAWKDVADKYTGQGVKTYIFKGKEYPLIEGLVMKVSQGGSGNWGTVPMPPNDPKGKHVDEITALVKFEQSLAGGDK
;
A
#
# COMPACT_ATOMS: atom_id res chain seq x y z
N MET A 1 9.00 -66.01 -23.37
CA MET A 1 9.54 -64.65 -23.34
C MET A 1 8.64 -63.83 -22.48
N LYS A 2 9.14 -63.38 -21.32
CA LYS A 2 8.40 -62.48 -20.45
C LYS A 2 8.81 -61.06 -20.81
N LEU A 3 7.86 -60.21 -21.23
CA LEU A 3 8.07 -58.80 -21.44
C LEU A 3 8.16 -58.11 -20.08
N PRO A 4 9.15 -57.25 -19.85
CA PRO A 4 9.18 -56.48 -18.62
C PRO A 4 8.11 -55.42 -18.64
N SER A 5 7.28 -55.41 -17.61
CA SER A 5 6.31 -54.35 -17.36
C SER A 5 7.07 -53.04 -17.05
N VAL A 6 7.06 -52.14 -18.00
CA VAL A 6 7.53 -50.80 -17.77
C VAL A 6 6.46 -50.10 -16.92
N VAL A 7 6.74 -49.97 -15.62
CA VAL A 7 5.92 -49.14 -14.74
C VAL A 7 6.29 -47.71 -15.05
N LEU A 8 5.41 -47.04 -15.79
CA LEU A 8 5.51 -45.60 -16.02
C LEU A 8 5.07 -44.89 -14.73
N VAL A 9 6.03 -44.55 -13.91
CA VAL A 9 5.78 -43.65 -12.78
C VAL A 9 5.61 -42.22 -13.36
N ALA A 10 4.37 -41.85 -13.59
CA ALA A 10 4.05 -40.45 -13.88
C ALA A 10 4.30 -39.65 -12.60
N ALA A 11 5.45 -38.97 -12.54
CA ALA A 11 5.71 -38.00 -11.52
C ALA A 11 4.75 -36.82 -11.75
N LEU A 12 3.68 -36.75 -10.96
CA LEU A 12 2.80 -35.62 -10.90
C LEU A 12 3.59 -34.47 -10.26
N LEU A 13 4.19 -33.63 -11.10
CA LEU A 13 4.72 -32.35 -10.66
C LEU A 13 3.53 -31.46 -10.25
N LEU A 14 3.21 -31.50 -8.97
CA LEU A 14 2.34 -30.50 -8.34
C LEU A 14 3.06 -29.16 -8.40
N VAL A 15 2.84 -28.43 -9.49
CA VAL A 15 3.17 -27.01 -9.52
C VAL A 15 2.22 -26.34 -8.53
N ARG A 16 2.70 -26.13 -7.33
CA ARG A 16 2.02 -25.23 -6.40
C ARG A 16 2.12 -23.85 -7.01
N ALA A 17 1.02 -23.37 -7.59
CA ALA A 17 0.86 -21.95 -7.85
C ALA A 17 1.04 -21.25 -6.49
N GLY A 18 2.14 -20.50 -6.33
CA GLY A 18 2.37 -19.75 -5.11
C GLY A 18 1.16 -18.85 -4.88
N GLU A 19 0.42 -19.10 -3.80
CA GLU A 19 -0.57 -18.14 -3.35
C GLU A 19 0.18 -16.84 -3.07
N MET A 20 -0.06 -15.81 -3.92
CA MET A 20 0.39 -14.47 -3.60
C MET A 20 -0.42 -14.03 -2.38
N ALA A 21 0.23 -14.02 -1.21
CA ALA A 21 -0.39 -13.50 -0.01
C ALA A 21 -0.87 -12.08 -0.27
N ALA A 22 -2.13 -11.78 0.06
CA ALA A 22 -2.64 -10.42 0.04
C ALA A 22 -1.77 -9.54 0.93
N ALA A 23 -1.48 -8.31 0.50
CA ALA A 23 -0.74 -7.36 1.30
C ALA A 23 -1.48 -7.08 2.62
N GLU A 24 -0.74 -7.06 3.71
CA GLU A 24 -1.26 -6.75 5.04
C GLU A 24 -0.74 -5.39 5.50
N MET A 25 -1.56 -4.70 6.31
CA MET A 25 -1.13 -3.45 6.94
C MET A 25 0.08 -3.69 7.83
N PRO A 26 1.16 -2.88 7.68
CA PRO A 26 2.28 -2.94 8.61
C PRO A 26 1.84 -2.67 10.06
N PRO A 27 2.49 -3.25 11.07
CA PRO A 27 2.14 -3.03 12.49
C PRO A 27 2.15 -1.54 12.89
N GLU A 28 3.02 -0.74 12.31
CA GLU A 28 3.13 0.70 12.54
C GLU A 28 1.86 1.45 12.12
N ALA A 29 1.14 0.97 11.10
CA ALA A 29 -0.12 1.56 10.67
C ALA A 29 -1.18 1.48 11.79
N LYS A 30 -1.26 0.37 12.49
CA LYS A 30 -2.15 0.21 13.65
C LYS A 30 -1.69 1.09 14.82
N LYS A 31 -0.40 1.09 15.10
CA LYS A 31 0.19 1.88 16.18
C LYS A 31 -0.08 3.38 16.03
N LEU A 32 0.00 3.88 14.80
CA LEU A 32 -0.25 5.30 14.48
C LEU A 32 -1.72 5.60 14.17
N GLY A 33 -2.63 4.64 14.32
CA GLY A 33 -4.07 4.84 14.14
C GLY A 33 -4.56 4.86 12.70
N CYS A 34 -3.73 4.54 11.71
CA CYS A 34 -4.10 4.56 10.29
C CYS A 34 -5.24 3.59 9.97
N THR A 35 -5.27 2.44 10.62
CA THR A 35 -6.25 1.37 10.38
C THR A 35 -7.67 1.73 10.83
N ALA A 36 -7.85 2.80 11.61
CA ALA A 36 -9.17 3.31 11.95
C ALA A 36 -9.89 3.91 10.73
N CYS A 37 -9.14 4.44 9.76
CA CYS A 37 -9.68 5.14 8.59
C CYS A 37 -9.29 4.50 7.25
N HIS A 38 -8.27 3.67 7.21
CA HIS A 38 -7.74 3.07 5.99
C HIS A 38 -7.67 1.55 6.07
N ALA A 39 -7.91 0.92 4.91
CA ALA A 39 -7.61 -0.48 4.64
C ALA A 39 -6.77 -0.56 3.36
N ILE A 40 -6.23 -1.74 3.06
CA ILE A 40 -5.42 -1.95 1.85
C ILE A 40 -6.26 -1.79 0.59
N ASP A 41 -7.41 -2.45 0.51
CA ASP A 41 -8.17 -2.68 -0.72
C ASP A 41 -9.61 -2.18 -0.69
N LYS A 42 -10.02 -1.48 0.34
CA LYS A 42 -11.37 -0.92 0.45
C LYS A 42 -11.38 0.43 1.15
N LYS A 43 -12.33 1.27 0.74
CA LYS A 43 -12.63 2.52 1.42
C LYS A 43 -13.30 2.23 2.76
N ILE A 44 -12.85 2.90 3.82
CA ILE A 44 -13.52 2.96 5.12
C ILE A 44 -13.98 4.42 5.35
N VAL A 45 -13.26 5.18 6.13
CA VAL A 45 -13.42 6.63 6.25
C VAL A 45 -12.58 7.34 5.19
N GLY A 46 -11.31 6.93 5.10
CA GLY A 46 -10.39 7.38 4.06
C GLY A 46 -10.31 6.40 2.89
N PRO A 47 -9.59 6.78 1.82
CA PRO A 47 -9.44 5.93 0.64
C PRO A 47 -8.66 4.65 0.97
N ALA A 48 -8.91 3.59 0.17
CA ALA A 48 -8.06 2.41 0.17
C ALA A 48 -6.63 2.79 -0.18
N TRP A 49 -5.65 2.19 0.48
CA TRP A 49 -4.24 2.46 0.20
C TRP A 49 -3.84 2.08 -1.23
N LYS A 50 -4.43 1.02 -1.80
CA LYS A 50 -4.25 0.70 -3.23
C LYS A 50 -4.71 1.82 -4.14
N ASP A 51 -5.84 2.45 -3.84
CA ASP A 51 -6.35 3.56 -4.64
C ASP A 51 -5.44 4.79 -4.55
N VAL A 52 -4.88 5.05 -3.39
CA VAL A 52 -3.89 6.13 -3.21
C VAL A 52 -2.62 5.84 -4.01
N ALA A 53 -2.11 4.61 -3.94
CA ALA A 53 -0.96 4.18 -4.72
C ALA A 53 -1.22 4.29 -6.22
N ASP A 54 -2.38 3.84 -6.70
CA ASP A 54 -2.75 3.89 -8.11
C ASP A 54 -2.92 5.33 -8.62
N LYS A 55 -3.45 6.21 -7.79
CA LYS A 55 -3.64 7.64 -8.14
C LYS A 55 -2.32 8.37 -8.38
N TYR A 56 -1.31 8.07 -7.59
CA TYR A 56 -0.01 8.75 -7.68
C TYR A 56 1.03 7.89 -8.40
N THR A 57 1.62 6.94 -7.75
CA THR A 57 2.67 6.08 -8.34
C THR A 57 2.18 5.33 -9.56
N GLY A 58 0.95 4.81 -9.53
CA GLY A 58 0.34 4.08 -10.64
C GLY A 58 0.15 4.93 -11.90
N GLN A 59 0.03 6.25 -11.76
CA GLN A 59 -0.07 7.20 -12.87
C GLN A 59 1.26 7.87 -13.22
N GLY A 60 2.36 7.44 -12.59
CA GLY A 60 3.68 8.02 -12.84
C GLY A 60 3.87 9.40 -12.24
N VAL A 61 3.06 9.79 -11.28
CA VAL A 61 3.19 11.08 -10.58
C VAL A 61 4.47 11.09 -9.76
N LYS A 62 5.27 12.14 -9.93
CA LYS A 62 6.58 12.28 -9.28
C LYS A 62 6.61 13.31 -8.16
N THR A 63 5.61 14.20 -8.11
CA THR A 63 5.56 15.30 -7.15
C THR A 63 4.18 15.39 -6.52
N TYR A 64 4.12 16.04 -5.38
CA TYR A 64 2.88 16.29 -4.64
C TYR A 64 2.85 17.73 -4.14
N ILE A 65 1.75 18.42 -4.38
CA ILE A 65 1.57 19.79 -3.90
C ILE A 65 0.89 19.74 -2.53
N PHE A 66 1.58 20.25 -1.53
CA PHE A 66 1.06 20.38 -0.18
C PHE A 66 1.11 21.86 0.25
N LYS A 67 -0.04 22.41 0.58
CA LYS A 67 -0.20 23.83 0.97
C LYS A 67 0.48 24.79 -0.01
N GLY A 68 0.27 24.57 -1.31
CA GLY A 68 0.80 25.41 -2.39
C GLY A 68 2.28 25.23 -2.72
N LYS A 69 2.98 24.34 -2.03
CA LYS A 69 4.38 24.01 -2.30
C LYS A 69 4.51 22.62 -2.91
N GLU A 70 5.37 22.50 -3.92
CA GLU A 70 5.67 21.25 -4.58
C GLU A 70 6.80 20.49 -3.87
N TYR A 71 6.57 19.20 -3.64
CA TYR A 71 7.52 18.28 -3.00
C TYR A 71 7.72 17.04 -3.88
N PRO A 72 8.84 16.32 -3.75
CA PRO A 72 8.91 14.95 -4.22
C PRO A 72 7.74 14.13 -3.65
N LEU A 73 7.21 13.18 -4.41
CA LEU A 73 5.97 12.49 -4.07
C LEU A 73 5.95 11.94 -2.64
N ILE A 74 6.94 11.13 -2.27
CA ILE A 74 6.97 10.51 -0.93
C ILE A 74 7.03 11.58 0.16
N GLU A 75 7.88 12.58 0.01
CA GLU A 75 8.02 13.66 0.98
C GLU A 75 6.71 14.44 1.14
N GLY A 76 6.05 14.79 0.03
CA GLY A 76 4.78 15.49 0.05
C GLY A 76 3.65 14.70 0.71
N LEU A 77 3.59 13.37 0.46
CA LEU A 77 2.63 12.50 1.11
C LEU A 77 2.91 12.35 2.61
N VAL A 78 4.18 12.30 3.01
CA VAL A 78 4.56 12.32 4.43
C VAL A 78 4.09 13.60 5.10
N MET A 79 4.25 14.76 4.44
CA MET A 79 3.73 16.03 4.95
C MET A 79 2.21 15.98 5.12
N LYS A 80 1.48 15.42 4.13
CA LYS A 80 0.02 15.25 4.20
C LYS A 80 -0.41 14.40 5.39
N VAL A 81 0.22 13.25 5.58
CA VAL A 81 -0.09 12.36 6.71
C VAL A 81 0.22 13.05 8.05
N SER A 82 1.34 13.73 8.14
CA SER A 82 1.78 14.38 9.37
C SER A 82 0.91 15.55 9.77
N GLN A 83 0.51 16.39 8.82
CA GLN A 83 -0.24 17.63 9.09
C GLN A 83 -1.73 17.52 8.80
N GLY A 84 -2.18 16.50 8.08
CA GLY A 84 -3.59 16.28 7.76
C GLY A 84 -4.15 17.23 6.71
N GLY A 85 -5.47 17.27 6.63
CA GLY A 85 -6.22 18.15 5.73
C GLY A 85 -7.17 17.37 4.81
N SER A 86 -7.93 18.10 3.99
CA SER A 86 -8.95 17.56 3.08
C SER A 86 -8.72 18.05 1.65
N GLY A 87 -9.55 17.55 0.72
CA GLY A 87 -9.65 18.04 -0.65
C GLY A 87 -9.15 17.08 -1.72
N ASN A 88 -8.18 16.24 -1.46
CA ASN A 88 -7.66 15.27 -2.45
C ASN A 88 -8.57 14.06 -2.64
N TRP A 89 -9.35 13.71 -1.62
CA TRP A 89 -10.24 12.56 -1.57
C TRP A 89 -11.62 12.92 -1.03
N GLY A 90 -12.10 14.12 -1.37
CA GLY A 90 -13.36 14.66 -0.91
C GLY A 90 -13.19 15.60 0.28
N THR A 91 -14.26 15.80 1.05
CA THR A 91 -14.34 16.83 2.09
C THR A 91 -13.98 16.33 3.48
N VAL A 92 -13.96 15.01 3.69
CA VAL A 92 -13.60 14.43 4.99
C VAL A 92 -12.11 14.68 5.26
N PRO A 93 -11.75 15.37 6.34
CA PRO A 93 -10.36 15.66 6.61
C PRO A 93 -9.63 14.44 7.18
N MET A 94 -8.39 14.26 6.76
CA MET A 94 -7.45 13.40 7.45
C MET A 94 -6.93 14.15 8.68
N PRO A 95 -6.97 13.57 9.88
CA PRO A 95 -6.42 14.23 11.05
C PRO A 95 -4.89 14.35 10.96
N PRO A 96 -4.29 15.35 11.64
CA PRO A 96 -2.84 15.44 11.73
C PRO A 96 -2.31 14.29 12.61
N ASN A 97 -1.56 13.37 12.01
CA ASN A 97 -1.08 12.18 12.73
C ASN A 97 0.27 12.39 13.43
N ASP A 98 1.02 13.41 13.02
CA ASP A 98 2.32 13.73 13.59
C ASP A 98 2.65 15.23 13.47
N PRO A 99 1.86 16.10 14.07
CA PRO A 99 2.05 17.56 13.90
C PRO A 99 3.38 18.07 14.45
N LYS A 100 4.02 17.32 15.34
CA LYS A 100 5.30 17.67 15.96
C LYS A 100 6.51 17.02 15.30
N GLY A 101 6.33 16.20 14.26
CA GLY A 101 7.42 15.54 13.53
C GLY A 101 8.18 14.49 14.33
N LYS A 102 7.52 13.78 15.24
CA LYS A 102 8.16 12.76 16.10
C LYS A 102 8.21 11.37 15.46
N HIS A 103 7.43 11.13 14.42
CA HIS A 103 7.25 9.82 13.77
C HIS A 103 7.54 9.87 12.26
N VAL A 104 8.39 10.80 11.82
CA VAL A 104 8.67 11.02 10.39
C VAL A 104 9.19 9.75 9.72
N ASP A 105 10.11 9.03 10.36
CA ASP A 105 10.69 7.81 9.80
C ASP A 105 9.64 6.69 9.66
N GLU A 106 8.80 6.51 10.66
CA GLU A 106 7.72 5.53 10.64
C GLU A 106 6.68 5.86 9.57
N ILE A 107 6.27 7.13 9.46
CA ILE A 107 5.32 7.60 8.45
C ILE A 107 5.93 7.48 7.06
N THR A 108 7.21 7.80 6.88
CA THR A 108 7.90 7.63 5.60
C THR A 108 7.89 6.17 5.16
N ALA A 109 8.16 5.23 6.06
CA ALA A 109 8.08 3.81 5.76
C ALA A 109 6.66 3.38 5.37
N LEU A 110 5.63 3.88 6.06
CA LEU A 110 4.23 3.59 5.73
C LEU A 110 3.82 4.16 4.38
N VAL A 111 4.22 5.38 4.04
CA VAL A 111 3.96 6.00 2.74
C VAL A 111 4.65 5.22 1.62
N LYS A 112 5.88 4.80 1.80
CA LYS A 112 6.59 3.95 0.83
C LYS A 112 5.89 2.61 0.65
N PHE A 113 5.45 1.99 1.72
CA PHE A 113 4.66 0.76 1.66
C PHE A 113 3.36 0.98 0.88
N GLU A 114 2.60 2.02 1.23
CA GLU A 114 1.35 2.37 0.53
C GLU A 114 1.60 2.53 -0.97
N GLN A 115 2.59 3.32 -1.37
CA GLN A 115 2.89 3.56 -2.79
C GLN A 115 3.41 2.30 -3.51
N SER A 116 3.98 1.35 -2.79
CA SER A 116 4.38 0.05 -3.35
C SER A 116 3.21 -0.83 -3.79
N LEU A 117 1.99 -0.50 -3.37
CA LEU A 117 0.78 -1.23 -3.72
C LEU A 117 0.27 -0.91 -5.13
N ALA A 118 0.86 0.07 -5.81
CA ALA A 118 0.48 0.44 -7.17
C ALA A 118 0.68 -0.75 -8.14
N GLY A 119 -0.32 -1.00 -9.01
CA GLY A 119 -0.28 -2.10 -9.97
C GLY A 119 -0.48 -3.49 -9.36
N GLY A 120 -0.81 -3.59 -8.08
CA GLY A 120 -1.22 -4.84 -7.45
C GLY A 120 -2.59 -5.31 -7.97
N ASP A 121 -2.85 -6.61 -7.91
CA ASP A 121 -4.13 -7.18 -8.31
C ASP A 121 -5.29 -6.53 -7.54
N LYS A 122 -6.26 -6.08 -8.31
CA LYS A 122 -7.52 -5.56 -7.77
C LYS A 122 -8.51 -6.68 -7.52
#